data_81a79f493ab12934f6c8854e4d09e717
#
_entry.id   81a79f493ab12934f6c8854e4d09e717
#
_cell.length_a   1.000
_cell.length_b   1.000
_cell.length_c   1.000
_cell.angle_alpha   90.00
_cell.angle_beta   90.00
_cell.angle_gamma   90.00
#
_symmetry.space_group_name_H-M   'P 1'
#
loop_
_entity.id
_entity.type
_entity.pdbx_description
1 polymer ?
#
loop_
_entity_poly.entity_id
_entity_poly.type
_entity_poly.pdbx_seq_one_letter_code
_entity_poly.pdbx_strand_id
1 'polypeptide(L)'
;MMRKHPYEILLDRKRKWSPVKPTVGVIRDEARATIGRALAARHLELPVGAFITEGLEKDVPDNARKLLIDNVKDEERHDLALGYYADAFGTNENDEKEGKLLRDAWINHPDHTITKALVAERSIFFVLLPFFRFNGCAALRTISAYISRDEQIHVGANSLVCRELGLRPSPSLDKLRKATINWIVKPLGINTKDRYLDKKFWTDASDRLMYEGKAPEFSETQRARMPAFFEHSNVNLPKYA
;
A
#
# COMPACT_ATOMS: atom_id res chain seq x y z
N MET A 1 27.71 6.53 -23.70
CA MET A 1 26.94 6.81 -22.48
C MET A 1 26.75 5.48 -21.73
N MET A 2 27.28 5.33 -20.51
CA MET A 2 26.99 4.15 -19.69
C MET A 2 25.50 4.11 -19.36
N ARG A 3 24.89 2.95 -19.51
CA ARG A 3 23.47 2.74 -19.20
C ARG A 3 23.30 2.75 -17.68
N LYS A 4 22.43 3.63 -17.14
CA LYS A 4 22.16 3.68 -15.70
C LYS A 4 21.65 2.32 -15.20
N HIS A 5 22.07 1.95 -14.00
CA HIS A 5 21.59 0.72 -13.36
C HIS A 5 20.09 0.86 -13.00
N PRO A 6 19.27 -0.23 -13.03
CA PRO A 6 17.85 -0.16 -12.69
C PRO A 6 17.55 0.51 -11.36
N TYR A 7 18.33 0.28 -10.31
CA TYR A 7 18.16 0.93 -9.00
C TYR A 7 18.39 2.45 -9.05
N GLU A 8 19.34 2.93 -9.87
CA GLU A 8 19.55 4.36 -10.07
C GLU A 8 18.36 5.01 -10.80
N ILE A 9 17.80 4.30 -11.79
CA ILE A 9 16.60 4.76 -12.51
C ILE A 9 15.40 4.89 -11.56
N LEU A 10 15.22 3.94 -10.65
CA LEU A 10 14.17 3.99 -9.63
C LEU A 10 14.39 5.14 -8.64
N LEU A 11 15.64 5.32 -8.18
CA LEU A 11 16.00 6.41 -7.27
C LEU A 11 15.72 7.79 -7.89
N ASP A 12 16.03 7.99 -9.17
CA ASP A 12 15.77 9.24 -9.89
C ASP A 12 14.27 9.57 -10.04
N ARG A 13 13.39 8.58 -9.87
CA ARG A 13 11.93 8.76 -9.94
C ARG A 13 11.30 9.16 -8.62
N LYS A 14 12.04 9.07 -7.53
CA LYS A 14 11.52 9.44 -6.20
C LYS A 14 11.14 10.91 -6.13
N ARG A 15 10.06 11.19 -5.43
CA ARG A 15 9.54 12.54 -5.23
C ARG A 15 9.41 12.83 -3.74
N LYS A 16 9.76 14.05 -3.36
CA LYS A 16 9.59 14.51 -2.00
C LYS A 16 8.16 15.03 -1.80
N TRP A 17 7.56 14.65 -0.70
CA TRP A 17 6.30 15.19 -0.20
C TRP A 17 6.31 15.11 1.34
N SER A 18 5.43 15.84 1.98
CA SER A 18 5.33 15.85 3.44
C SER A 18 3.91 15.50 3.87
N PRO A 19 3.75 14.68 4.94
CA PRO A 19 2.45 14.40 5.51
C PRO A 19 1.75 15.67 6.00
N VAL A 20 0.46 15.77 5.73
CA VAL A 20 -0.41 16.86 6.20
C VAL A 20 -1.61 16.27 6.91
N LYS A 21 -2.02 16.89 8.01
CA LYS A 21 -3.25 16.53 8.71
C LYS A 21 -4.45 16.76 7.79
N PRO A 22 -5.29 15.76 7.54
CA PRO A 22 -6.41 15.89 6.63
C PRO A 22 -7.59 16.65 7.28
N THR A 23 -8.38 17.28 6.42
CA THR A 23 -9.76 17.62 6.77
C THR A 23 -10.66 16.46 6.41
N VAL A 24 -11.45 15.97 7.36
CA VAL A 24 -12.36 14.83 7.15
C VAL A 24 -13.45 15.22 6.15
N GLY A 25 -13.51 14.46 5.07
CA GLY A 25 -14.56 14.56 4.06
C GLY A 25 -15.61 13.47 4.23
N VAL A 26 -16.64 13.52 3.40
CA VAL A 26 -17.71 12.51 3.38
C VAL A 26 -17.17 11.20 2.83
N ILE A 27 -17.43 10.11 3.54
CA ILE A 27 -17.15 8.72 3.13
C ILE A 27 -18.50 8.00 3.03
N ARG A 28 -18.63 7.11 2.05
CA ARG A 28 -19.81 6.23 1.94
C ARG A 28 -19.91 5.33 3.17
N ASP A 29 -21.07 5.18 3.75
CA ASP A 29 -21.28 4.39 4.97
C ASP A 29 -20.89 2.93 4.77
N GLU A 30 -21.18 2.35 3.60
CA GLU A 30 -20.83 0.97 3.25
C GLU A 30 -19.31 0.73 3.17
N ALA A 31 -18.51 1.78 2.94
CA ALA A 31 -17.05 1.68 2.88
C ALA A 31 -16.38 2.00 4.22
N ARG A 32 -17.09 2.64 5.16
CA ARG A 32 -16.50 3.21 6.38
C ARG A 32 -15.75 2.16 7.23
N ALA A 33 -16.36 1.03 7.49
CA ALA A 33 -15.73 -0.03 8.28
C ALA A 33 -14.46 -0.60 7.60
N THR A 34 -14.49 -0.75 6.28
CA THR A 34 -13.30 -1.21 5.53
C THR A 34 -12.21 -0.15 5.49
N ILE A 35 -12.56 1.13 5.39
CA ILE A 35 -11.59 2.25 5.49
C ILE A 35 -10.92 2.23 6.88
N GLY A 36 -11.68 2.03 7.96
CA GLY A 36 -11.13 1.90 9.31
C GLY A 36 -10.10 0.77 9.42
N ARG A 37 -10.43 -0.42 8.91
CA ARG A 37 -9.49 -1.57 8.89
C ARG A 37 -8.28 -1.33 7.99
N ALA A 38 -8.48 -0.70 6.83
CA ALA A 38 -7.38 -0.33 5.95
C ALA A 38 -6.44 0.69 6.60
N LEU A 39 -6.97 1.64 7.38
CA LEU A 39 -6.16 2.56 8.18
C LEU A 39 -5.47 1.86 9.35
N ALA A 40 -6.11 0.89 10.01
CA ALA A 40 -5.48 0.06 11.03
C ALA A 40 -4.36 -0.83 10.46
N ALA A 41 -4.44 -1.22 9.17
CA ALA A 41 -3.38 -1.96 8.49
C ALA A 41 -2.09 -1.14 8.30
N ARG A 42 -2.09 0.20 8.58
CA ARG A 42 -0.86 1.02 8.64
C ARG A 42 0.18 0.46 9.61
N HIS A 43 -0.25 -0.33 10.60
CA HIS A 43 0.69 -1.02 11.50
C HIS A 43 1.68 -1.94 10.78
N LEU A 44 1.54 -2.17 9.47
CA LEU A 44 2.50 -2.89 8.63
C LEU A 44 3.58 -1.99 8.02
N GLU A 45 3.41 -0.65 7.95
CA GLU A 45 4.36 0.28 7.33
C GLU A 45 5.73 0.21 8.03
N LEU A 46 5.78 0.49 9.32
CA LEU A 46 7.04 0.43 10.09
C LEU A 46 7.71 -0.96 10.07
N PRO A 47 6.98 -2.10 10.22
CA PRO A 47 7.55 -3.42 9.98
C PRO A 47 8.14 -3.62 8.58
N VAL A 48 7.53 -3.09 7.53
CA VAL A 48 8.10 -3.16 6.17
C VAL A 48 9.44 -2.43 6.12
N GLY A 49 9.53 -1.22 6.68
CA GLY A 49 10.80 -0.50 6.85
C GLY A 49 11.83 -1.31 7.64
N ALA A 50 11.42 -1.95 8.74
CA ALA A 50 12.29 -2.82 9.53
C ALA A 50 12.76 -4.04 8.74
N PHE A 51 11.92 -4.68 7.91
CA PHE A 51 12.30 -5.78 7.03
C PHE A 51 13.36 -5.36 6.01
N ILE A 52 13.22 -4.17 5.42
CA ILE A 52 14.21 -3.62 4.50
C ILE A 52 15.52 -3.36 5.23
N THR A 53 15.47 -2.77 6.43
CA THR A 53 16.66 -2.49 7.27
C THR A 53 17.40 -3.78 7.63
N GLU A 54 16.71 -4.81 8.08
CA GLU A 54 17.31 -6.13 8.35
C GLU A 54 17.90 -6.76 7.08
N GLY A 55 17.24 -6.60 5.94
CA GLY A 55 17.77 -7.04 4.65
C GLY A 55 19.07 -6.34 4.28
N LEU A 56 19.20 -5.04 4.58
CA LEU A 56 20.43 -4.26 4.35
C LEU A 56 21.63 -4.75 5.17
N GLU A 57 21.40 -5.38 6.31
CA GLU A 57 22.47 -5.96 7.15
C GLU A 57 22.94 -7.33 6.63
N LYS A 58 22.22 -7.94 5.68
CA LYS A 58 22.51 -9.26 5.12
C LYS A 58 23.04 -9.16 3.68
N ASP A 59 22.42 -9.85 2.76
CA ASP A 59 22.93 -10.14 1.42
C ASP A 59 22.37 -9.22 0.31
N VAL A 60 21.93 -8.01 0.65
CA VAL A 60 21.39 -7.09 -0.36
C VAL A 60 22.51 -6.57 -1.29
N PRO A 61 22.27 -6.54 -2.62
CA PRO A 61 23.25 -6.00 -3.56
C PRO A 61 23.68 -4.57 -3.24
N ASP A 62 24.98 -4.27 -3.33
CA ASP A 62 25.52 -2.95 -2.95
C ASP A 62 24.89 -1.79 -3.72
N ASN A 63 24.57 -1.99 -5.01
CA ASN A 63 23.93 -0.99 -5.85
C ASN A 63 22.44 -0.74 -5.48
N ALA A 64 21.79 -1.64 -4.73
CA ALA A 64 20.44 -1.45 -4.22
C ALA A 64 20.40 -0.63 -2.92
N ARG A 65 21.49 -0.64 -2.13
CA ARG A 65 21.52 -0.10 -0.75
C ARG A 65 21.00 1.32 -0.63
N LYS A 66 21.47 2.23 -1.49
CA LYS A 66 21.07 3.64 -1.45
C LYS A 66 19.55 3.81 -1.64
N LEU A 67 18.98 3.08 -2.58
CA LEU A 67 17.53 3.12 -2.85
C LEU A 67 16.74 2.53 -1.68
N LEU A 68 17.17 1.41 -1.14
CA LEU A 68 16.50 0.75 -0.02
C LEU A 68 16.53 1.59 1.26
N ILE A 69 17.66 2.23 1.58
CA ILE A 69 17.76 3.19 2.70
C ILE A 69 16.78 4.36 2.53
N ASP A 70 16.59 4.81 1.30
CA ASP A 70 15.64 5.88 1.02
C ASP A 70 14.18 5.40 1.10
N ASN A 71 13.90 4.14 0.73
CA ASN A 71 12.60 3.51 0.91
C ASN A 71 12.21 3.42 2.40
N VAL A 72 13.12 3.03 3.29
CA VAL A 72 12.86 3.00 4.75
C VAL A 72 12.32 4.34 5.27
N LYS A 73 12.86 5.46 4.78
CA LYS A 73 12.37 6.80 5.15
C LYS A 73 10.96 7.08 4.61
N ASP A 74 10.61 6.46 3.50
CA ASP A 74 9.26 6.56 2.97
C ASP A 74 8.25 5.83 3.86
N GLU A 75 8.60 4.64 4.39
CA GLU A 75 7.73 3.89 5.32
C GLU A 75 7.42 4.68 6.60
N GLU A 76 8.42 5.36 7.17
CA GLU A 76 8.21 6.27 8.30
C GLU A 76 7.24 7.41 7.94
N ARG A 77 7.36 7.94 6.73
CA ARG A 77 6.49 9.01 6.22
C ARG A 77 5.07 8.50 5.94
N HIS A 78 4.92 7.26 5.42
CA HIS A 78 3.64 6.62 5.18
C HIS A 78 2.91 6.35 6.49
N ASP A 79 3.59 5.77 7.49
CA ASP A 79 3.02 5.52 8.82
C ASP A 79 2.51 6.82 9.46
N LEU A 80 3.33 7.88 9.45
CA LEU A 80 2.93 9.18 9.98
C LEU A 80 1.72 9.75 9.22
N ALA A 81 1.72 9.68 7.90
CA ALA A 81 0.62 10.17 7.08
C ALA A 81 -0.67 9.39 7.37
N LEU A 82 -0.62 8.06 7.29
CA LEU A 82 -1.79 7.21 7.57
C LEU A 82 -2.26 7.34 9.01
N GLY A 83 -1.34 7.57 9.97
CA GLY A 83 -1.66 7.90 11.36
C GLY A 83 -2.54 9.15 11.47
N TYR A 84 -2.18 10.25 10.80
CA TYR A 84 -3.02 11.45 10.75
C TYR A 84 -4.42 11.20 10.21
N TYR A 85 -4.55 10.29 9.22
CA TYR A 85 -5.84 9.92 8.68
C TYR A 85 -6.63 9.02 9.63
N ALA A 86 -5.96 8.08 10.30
CA ALA A 86 -6.57 7.22 11.32
C ALA A 86 -7.13 8.08 12.47
N ASP A 87 -6.39 9.06 12.94
CA ASP A 87 -6.83 10.01 13.98
C ASP A 87 -8.04 10.84 13.52
N ALA A 88 -8.00 11.34 12.28
CA ALA A 88 -9.05 12.22 11.75
C ALA A 88 -10.36 11.49 11.45
N PHE A 89 -10.30 10.24 10.94
CA PHE A 89 -11.49 9.45 10.58
C PHE A 89 -12.00 8.59 11.74
N GLY A 90 -11.17 8.35 12.74
CA GLY A 90 -11.39 7.41 13.83
C GLY A 90 -11.23 5.96 13.38
N THR A 91 -10.49 5.19 14.16
CA THR A 91 -10.39 3.74 13.99
C THR A 91 -11.07 3.06 15.17
N ASN A 92 -11.57 1.84 14.94
CA ASN A 92 -12.18 1.05 15.98
C ASN A 92 -11.06 0.38 16.81
N GLU A 93 -11.16 0.40 18.15
CA GLU A 93 -10.17 -0.19 19.04
C GLU A 93 -9.92 -1.68 18.75
N ASN A 94 -10.98 -2.42 18.39
CA ASN A 94 -10.86 -3.83 18.02
C ASN A 94 -10.08 -3.99 16.71
N ASP A 95 -10.34 -3.15 15.71
CA ASP A 95 -9.61 -3.18 14.44
C ASP A 95 -8.12 -2.81 14.65
N GLU A 96 -7.82 -1.85 15.52
CA GLU A 96 -6.44 -1.51 15.91
C GLU A 96 -5.74 -2.70 16.60
N LYS A 97 -6.43 -3.41 17.49
CA LYS A 97 -5.92 -4.61 18.16
C LYS A 97 -5.66 -5.73 17.14
N GLU A 98 -6.62 -6.01 16.26
CA GLU A 98 -6.48 -7.03 15.22
C GLU A 98 -5.37 -6.67 14.23
N GLY A 99 -5.23 -5.39 13.84
CA GLY A 99 -4.14 -4.89 13.01
C GLY A 99 -2.76 -5.14 13.63
N LYS A 100 -2.62 -4.93 14.94
CA LYS A 100 -1.38 -5.24 15.68
C LYS A 100 -1.09 -6.76 15.73
N LEU A 101 -2.11 -7.60 15.88
CA LEU A 101 -1.91 -9.06 15.81
C LEU A 101 -1.44 -9.50 14.42
N LEU A 102 -1.99 -8.91 13.36
CA LEU A 102 -1.52 -9.16 12.00
C LEU A 102 -0.07 -8.69 11.82
N ARG A 103 0.27 -7.49 12.29
CA ARG A 103 1.64 -6.97 12.31
C ARG A 103 2.59 -7.99 12.96
N ASP A 104 2.25 -8.50 14.15
CA ASP A 104 3.08 -9.43 14.87
C ASP A 104 3.24 -10.77 14.11
N ALA A 105 2.19 -11.22 13.41
CA ALA A 105 2.27 -12.39 12.54
C ALA A 105 3.23 -12.16 11.36
N TRP A 106 3.23 -10.97 10.75
CA TRP A 106 4.17 -10.60 9.69
C TRP A 106 5.61 -10.50 10.20
N ILE A 107 5.83 -9.87 11.36
CA ILE A 107 7.16 -9.76 11.98
C ILE A 107 7.75 -11.15 12.23
N ASN A 108 6.97 -12.05 12.82
CA ASN A 108 7.42 -13.39 13.21
C ASN A 108 7.42 -14.41 12.06
N HIS A 109 7.01 -14.03 10.84
CA HIS A 109 7.02 -14.96 9.72
C HIS A 109 8.46 -15.30 9.29
N PRO A 110 8.78 -16.60 9.03
CA PRO A 110 10.15 -17.06 8.81
C PRO A 110 10.73 -16.70 7.43
N ASP A 111 9.92 -16.25 6.46
CA ASP A 111 10.42 -15.87 5.13
C ASP A 111 11.44 -14.73 5.22
N HIS A 112 12.30 -14.66 4.21
CA HIS A 112 13.29 -13.60 4.08
C HIS A 112 12.64 -12.22 4.12
N THR A 113 13.24 -11.29 4.85
CA THR A 113 12.64 -9.98 5.16
C THR A 113 12.30 -9.16 3.90
N ILE A 114 13.18 -9.13 2.89
CA ILE A 114 12.88 -8.46 1.60
C ILE A 114 11.69 -9.13 0.87
N THR A 115 11.52 -10.43 1.02
CA THR A 115 10.33 -11.11 0.46
C THR A 115 9.06 -10.71 1.20
N LYS A 116 9.11 -10.57 2.53
CA LYS A 116 8.00 -10.06 3.33
C LYS A 116 7.62 -8.63 2.91
N ALA A 117 8.61 -7.74 2.79
CA ALA A 117 8.40 -6.37 2.30
C ALA A 117 7.73 -6.37 0.91
N LEU A 118 8.30 -7.10 -0.06
CA LEU A 118 7.74 -7.20 -1.41
C LEU A 118 6.29 -7.66 -1.43
N VAL A 119 5.93 -8.68 -0.63
CA VAL A 119 4.56 -9.22 -0.61
C VAL A 119 3.60 -8.24 0.04
N ALA A 120 3.99 -7.57 1.14
CA ALA A 120 3.18 -6.55 1.79
C ALA A 120 2.88 -5.37 0.84
N GLU A 121 3.91 -4.79 0.24
CA GLU A 121 3.77 -3.66 -0.67
C GLU A 121 2.98 -4.01 -1.93
N ARG A 122 3.36 -5.10 -2.62
CA ARG A 122 2.77 -5.49 -3.91
C ARG A 122 1.31 -5.88 -3.80
N SER A 123 0.91 -6.61 -2.77
CA SER A 123 -0.39 -7.29 -2.74
C SER A 123 -1.29 -6.93 -1.56
N ILE A 124 -0.82 -6.05 -0.66
CA ILE A 124 -1.63 -5.45 0.39
C ILE A 124 -1.76 -3.95 0.12
N PHE A 125 -0.68 -3.17 0.15
CA PHE A 125 -0.76 -1.72 -0.05
C PHE A 125 -1.28 -1.34 -1.44
N PHE A 126 -0.87 -2.05 -2.51
CA PHE A 126 -1.46 -1.86 -3.84
C PHE A 126 -2.94 -2.29 -3.96
N VAL A 127 -3.55 -2.85 -2.92
CA VAL A 127 -5.00 -3.04 -2.79
C VAL A 127 -5.62 -1.92 -1.95
N LEU A 128 -5.01 -1.58 -0.81
CA LEU A 128 -5.51 -0.56 0.11
C LEU A 128 -5.54 0.84 -0.52
N LEU A 129 -4.47 1.22 -1.21
CA LEU A 129 -4.36 2.54 -1.81
C LEU A 129 -5.43 2.77 -2.90
N PRO A 130 -5.67 1.85 -3.86
CA PRO A 130 -6.83 1.93 -4.73
C PRO A 130 -8.17 1.91 -3.97
N PHE A 131 -8.30 1.15 -2.88
CA PHE A 131 -9.53 1.16 -2.08
C PHE A 131 -9.83 2.56 -1.55
N PHE A 132 -8.86 3.25 -0.96
CA PHE A 132 -9.00 4.64 -0.55
C PHE A 132 -9.34 5.57 -1.72
N ARG A 133 -8.77 5.31 -2.89
CA ARG A 133 -9.01 6.12 -4.10
C ARG A 133 -10.42 5.99 -4.62
N PHE A 134 -11.02 4.80 -4.55
CA PHE A 134 -12.37 4.56 -5.07
C PHE A 134 -13.47 4.84 -4.05
N ASN A 135 -13.19 4.61 -2.77
CA ASN A 135 -14.20 4.64 -1.72
C ASN A 135 -13.99 5.77 -0.70
N GLY A 136 -12.81 6.38 -0.68
CA GLY A 136 -12.48 7.45 0.26
C GLY A 136 -12.93 8.85 -0.20
N CYS A 137 -12.83 9.81 0.72
CA CYS A 137 -12.98 11.24 0.43
C CYS A 137 -11.78 11.81 -0.34
N ALA A 138 -11.84 13.09 -0.72
CA ALA A 138 -10.77 13.77 -1.45
C ALA A 138 -9.40 13.64 -0.76
N ALA A 139 -9.37 13.79 0.57
CA ALA A 139 -8.13 13.66 1.34
C ALA A 139 -7.51 12.26 1.23
N LEU A 140 -8.30 11.19 1.45
CA LEU A 140 -7.84 9.80 1.29
C LEU A 140 -7.36 9.49 -0.13
N ARG A 141 -8.03 10.05 -1.15
CA ARG A 141 -7.61 9.92 -2.55
C ARG A 141 -6.26 10.56 -2.80
N THR A 142 -6.04 11.74 -2.22
CA THR A 142 -4.79 12.49 -2.36
C THR A 142 -3.62 11.74 -1.73
N ILE A 143 -3.73 11.32 -0.47
CA ILE A 143 -2.66 10.59 0.20
C ILE A 143 -2.38 9.25 -0.48
N SER A 144 -3.42 8.54 -0.89
CA SER A 144 -3.29 7.31 -1.67
C SER A 144 -2.47 7.52 -2.95
N ALA A 145 -2.62 8.66 -3.63
CA ALA A 145 -1.84 8.96 -4.83
C ALA A 145 -0.37 9.23 -4.53
N TYR A 146 -0.05 9.88 -3.41
CA TYR A 146 1.34 10.10 -3.00
C TYR A 146 2.02 8.79 -2.62
N ILE A 147 1.44 8.04 -1.69
CA ILE A 147 1.98 6.76 -1.24
C ILE A 147 2.12 5.78 -2.43
N SER A 148 1.12 5.67 -3.31
CA SER A 148 1.20 4.77 -4.48
C SER A 148 2.38 5.04 -5.41
N ARG A 149 2.90 6.26 -5.46
CA ARG A 149 4.10 6.57 -6.26
C ARG A 149 5.37 6.03 -5.62
N ASP A 150 5.46 6.14 -4.31
CA ASP A 150 6.59 5.59 -3.56
C ASP A 150 6.54 4.06 -3.61
N GLU A 151 5.37 3.46 -3.39
CA GLU A 151 5.18 2.01 -3.45
C GLU A 151 5.53 1.38 -4.80
N GLN A 152 5.32 2.08 -5.91
CA GLN A 152 5.77 1.60 -7.23
C GLN A 152 7.30 1.45 -7.29
N ILE A 153 8.01 2.34 -6.62
CA ILE A 153 9.48 2.30 -6.55
C ILE A 153 9.92 1.19 -5.59
N HIS A 154 9.25 1.06 -4.44
CA HIS A 154 9.53 0.03 -3.45
C HIS A 154 9.33 -1.38 -4.02
N VAL A 155 8.19 -1.65 -4.62
CA VAL A 155 7.91 -2.94 -5.29
C VAL A 155 8.92 -3.21 -6.41
N GLY A 156 9.31 -2.17 -7.18
CA GLY A 156 10.35 -2.28 -8.20
C GLY A 156 11.70 -2.70 -7.58
N ALA A 157 12.14 -2.01 -6.53
CA ALA A 157 13.39 -2.27 -5.82
C ALA A 157 13.41 -3.68 -5.22
N ASN A 158 12.39 -4.01 -4.41
CA ASN A 158 12.30 -5.30 -3.71
C ASN A 158 12.15 -6.47 -4.69
N SER A 159 11.46 -6.27 -5.83
CA SER A 159 11.38 -7.29 -6.90
C SER A 159 12.73 -7.55 -7.56
N LEU A 160 13.53 -6.51 -7.79
CA LEU A 160 14.89 -6.67 -8.34
C LEU A 160 15.77 -7.44 -7.36
N VAL A 161 15.78 -7.05 -6.08
CA VAL A 161 16.57 -7.74 -5.03
C VAL A 161 16.15 -9.19 -4.91
N CYS A 162 14.84 -9.47 -4.80
CA CYS A 162 14.35 -10.86 -4.72
C CYS A 162 14.78 -11.70 -5.93
N ARG A 163 14.78 -11.11 -7.13
CA ARG A 163 15.23 -11.80 -8.34
C ARG A 163 16.73 -12.06 -8.32
N GLU A 164 17.54 -11.09 -7.91
CA GLU A 164 19.01 -11.23 -7.85
C GLU A 164 19.45 -12.26 -6.80
N LEU A 165 18.73 -12.32 -5.67
CA LEU A 165 18.99 -13.28 -4.60
C LEU A 165 18.26 -14.63 -4.77
N GLY A 166 17.45 -14.80 -5.84
CA GLY A 166 16.68 -16.02 -6.06
C GLY A 166 15.56 -16.26 -5.02
N LEU A 167 15.13 -15.21 -4.32
CA LEU A 167 14.12 -15.30 -3.26
C LEU A 167 12.71 -15.45 -3.83
N ARG A 168 11.90 -16.29 -3.19
CA ARG A 168 10.49 -16.48 -3.51
C ARG A 168 9.66 -16.57 -2.24
N PRO A 169 8.44 -16.03 -2.24
CA PRO A 169 7.54 -16.16 -1.11
C PRO A 169 7.10 -17.61 -0.93
N SER A 170 7.07 -18.05 0.34
CA SER A 170 6.55 -19.37 0.69
C SER A 170 5.02 -19.43 0.60
N PRO A 171 4.43 -20.63 0.52
CA PRO A 171 2.98 -20.80 0.61
C PRO A 171 2.39 -20.28 1.92
N SER A 172 3.15 -20.32 3.04
CA SER A 172 2.71 -19.78 4.32
C SER A 172 2.65 -18.26 4.33
N LEU A 173 3.59 -17.57 3.68
CA LEU A 173 3.54 -16.11 3.52
C LEU A 173 2.35 -15.69 2.64
N ASP A 174 2.07 -16.41 1.58
CA ASP A 174 0.89 -16.15 0.75
C ASP A 174 -0.42 -16.38 1.53
N LYS A 175 -0.46 -17.40 2.40
CA LYS A 175 -1.60 -17.62 3.30
C LYS A 175 -1.78 -16.45 4.27
N LEU A 176 -0.70 -15.91 4.83
CA LEU A 176 -0.74 -14.74 5.72
C LEU A 176 -1.23 -13.50 4.96
N ARG A 177 -0.72 -13.26 3.74
CA ARG A 177 -1.21 -12.19 2.86
C ARG A 177 -2.71 -12.29 2.62
N LYS A 178 -3.20 -13.47 2.25
CA LYS A 178 -4.64 -13.72 2.02
C LYS A 178 -5.47 -13.47 3.28
N ALA A 179 -4.97 -13.89 4.43
CA ALA A 179 -5.62 -13.64 5.72
C ALA A 179 -5.71 -12.12 6.00
N THR A 180 -4.64 -11.38 5.75
CA THR A 180 -4.59 -9.92 5.94
C THR A 180 -5.60 -9.21 5.03
N ILE A 181 -5.59 -9.50 3.73
CA ILE A 181 -6.55 -8.89 2.79
C ILE A 181 -7.98 -9.27 3.15
N ASN A 182 -8.25 -10.54 3.45
CA ASN A 182 -9.58 -10.98 3.86
C ASN A 182 -10.07 -10.27 5.12
N TRP A 183 -9.19 -10.01 6.08
CA TRP A 183 -9.52 -9.25 7.27
C TRP A 183 -9.91 -7.80 6.93
N ILE A 184 -9.12 -7.13 6.10
CA ILE A 184 -9.36 -5.73 5.70
C ILE A 184 -10.70 -5.60 5.00
N VAL A 185 -10.97 -6.45 4.00
CA VAL A 185 -12.18 -6.34 3.17
C VAL A 185 -13.38 -7.12 3.71
N LYS A 186 -13.26 -7.74 4.90
CA LYS A 186 -14.34 -8.52 5.54
C LYS A 186 -15.67 -7.76 5.66
N PRO A 187 -15.69 -6.43 5.96
CA PRO A 187 -16.96 -5.70 6.07
C PRO A 187 -17.70 -5.49 4.75
N LEU A 188 -17.03 -5.69 3.61
CA LEU A 188 -17.66 -5.52 2.29
C LEU A 188 -18.66 -6.63 1.99
N GLY A 189 -19.67 -6.29 1.19
CA GLY A 189 -20.63 -7.26 0.67
C GLY A 189 -20.03 -8.24 -0.34
N ILE A 190 -20.81 -9.24 -0.70
CA ILE A 190 -20.50 -10.21 -1.75
C ILE A 190 -21.56 -10.07 -2.85
N ASN A 191 -21.11 -10.04 -4.11
CA ASN A 191 -21.97 -9.86 -5.29
C ASN A 191 -22.78 -8.55 -5.25
N THR A 192 -22.15 -7.48 -4.79
CA THR A 192 -22.79 -6.15 -4.75
C THR A 192 -22.88 -5.52 -6.14
N LYS A 193 -23.87 -4.66 -6.36
CA LYS A 193 -24.01 -3.91 -7.62
C LYS A 193 -22.82 -2.98 -7.88
N ASP A 194 -22.27 -2.37 -6.84
CA ASP A 194 -21.03 -1.58 -6.93
C ASP A 194 -19.85 -2.52 -6.67
N ARG A 195 -19.11 -2.87 -7.72
CA ARG A 195 -17.96 -3.75 -7.65
C ARG A 195 -16.87 -3.27 -6.69
N TYR A 196 -16.79 -1.96 -6.39
CA TYR A 196 -15.83 -1.40 -5.45
C TYR A 196 -16.23 -1.58 -3.99
N LEU A 197 -17.45 -2.02 -3.75
CA LEU A 197 -17.96 -2.47 -2.46
C LEU A 197 -18.07 -3.99 -2.39
N ASP A 198 -17.59 -4.70 -3.41
CA ASP A 198 -17.57 -6.17 -3.46
C ASP A 198 -16.25 -6.72 -2.95
N LYS A 199 -16.34 -7.57 -1.93
CA LYS A 199 -15.18 -8.23 -1.32
C LYS A 199 -14.36 -9.01 -2.35
N LYS A 200 -15.01 -9.74 -3.26
CA LYS A 200 -14.35 -10.59 -4.25
C LYS A 200 -13.48 -9.77 -5.21
N PHE A 201 -13.92 -8.58 -5.60
CA PHE A 201 -13.12 -7.68 -6.45
C PHE A 201 -11.72 -7.41 -5.86
N TRP A 202 -11.65 -7.13 -4.57
CA TRP A 202 -10.39 -6.78 -3.89
C TRP A 202 -9.51 -7.98 -3.59
N THR A 203 -10.12 -9.12 -3.23
CA THR A 203 -9.37 -10.36 -3.04
C THR A 203 -8.77 -10.88 -4.34
N ASP A 204 -9.54 -10.86 -5.44
CA ASP A 204 -9.05 -11.24 -6.77
C ASP A 204 -7.93 -10.30 -7.25
N ALA A 205 -8.06 -9.00 -6.99
CA ALA A 205 -7.02 -8.03 -7.34
C ALA A 205 -5.72 -8.30 -6.58
N SER A 206 -5.80 -8.61 -5.28
CA SER A 206 -4.62 -9.01 -4.50
C SER A 206 -3.96 -10.27 -5.04
N ASP A 207 -4.74 -11.27 -5.43
CA ASP A 207 -4.21 -12.50 -6.03
C ASP A 207 -3.52 -12.22 -7.38
N ARG A 208 -4.09 -11.38 -8.25
CA ARG A 208 -3.46 -10.98 -9.50
C ARG A 208 -2.17 -10.20 -9.28
N LEU A 209 -2.15 -9.26 -8.35
CA LEU A 209 -0.93 -8.54 -8.00
C LEU A 209 0.16 -9.50 -7.52
N MET A 210 -0.20 -10.49 -6.71
CA MET A 210 0.74 -11.47 -6.18
C MET A 210 1.29 -12.38 -7.28
N TYR A 211 0.42 -12.98 -8.10
CA TYR A 211 0.80 -14.04 -9.04
C TYR A 211 1.15 -13.55 -10.44
N GLU A 212 0.52 -12.46 -10.90
CA GLU A 212 0.72 -11.90 -12.23
C GLU A 212 1.52 -10.59 -12.19
N GLY A 213 1.72 -9.99 -11.01
CA GLY A 213 2.40 -8.71 -10.83
C GLY A 213 1.63 -7.49 -11.34
N LYS A 214 0.35 -7.65 -11.68
CA LYS A 214 -0.52 -6.58 -12.21
C LYS A 214 -1.99 -6.84 -11.87
N ALA A 215 -2.75 -5.77 -11.72
CA ALA A 215 -4.21 -5.80 -11.62
C ALA A 215 -4.79 -4.79 -12.64
N PRO A 216 -5.03 -5.21 -13.91
CA PRO A 216 -5.46 -4.31 -14.99
C PRO A 216 -6.74 -3.53 -14.67
N GLU A 217 -7.65 -4.12 -13.92
CA GLU A 217 -8.88 -3.50 -13.46
C GLU A 217 -8.66 -2.19 -12.68
N PHE A 218 -7.54 -2.05 -11.99
CA PHE A 218 -7.21 -0.81 -11.30
C PHE A 218 -6.84 0.31 -12.28
N SER A 219 -6.17 -0.01 -13.37
CA SER A 219 -5.80 0.97 -14.39
C SER A 219 -7.02 1.51 -15.13
N GLU A 220 -7.96 0.65 -15.49
CA GLU A 220 -9.19 1.04 -16.19
C GLU A 220 -10.05 1.94 -15.28
N THR A 221 -10.22 1.53 -14.04
CA THR A 221 -11.03 2.25 -13.07
C THR A 221 -10.44 3.57 -12.61
N GLN A 222 -9.13 3.67 -12.55
CA GLN A 222 -8.46 4.94 -12.29
C GLN A 222 -8.75 5.95 -13.40
N ARG A 223 -8.67 5.53 -14.67
CA ARG A 223 -8.97 6.39 -15.82
C ARG A 223 -10.41 6.84 -15.84
N ALA A 224 -11.36 5.97 -15.52
CA ALA A 224 -12.78 6.30 -15.50
C ALA A 224 -13.19 7.25 -14.36
N ARG A 225 -12.49 7.19 -13.21
CA ARG A 225 -12.82 8.03 -12.03
C ARG A 225 -11.97 9.29 -11.88
N MET A 226 -10.82 9.34 -12.49
CA MET A 226 -9.96 10.54 -12.42
C MET A 226 -10.63 11.79 -12.97
N PRO A 227 -11.30 11.78 -14.15
CA PRO A 227 -12.03 12.95 -14.64
C PRO A 227 -13.10 13.43 -13.67
N ALA A 228 -13.96 12.54 -13.19
CA ALA A 228 -15.02 12.90 -12.24
C ALA A 228 -14.46 13.43 -10.90
N PHE A 229 -13.32 12.93 -10.45
CA PHE A 229 -12.64 13.45 -9.27
C PHE A 229 -12.07 14.86 -9.52
N PHE A 230 -11.45 15.09 -10.67
CA PHE A 230 -10.93 16.42 -11.02
C PHE A 230 -12.04 17.43 -11.22
N GLU A 231 -13.16 17.06 -11.81
CA GLU A 231 -14.34 17.89 -11.92
C GLU A 231 -14.90 18.25 -10.53
N HIS A 232 -14.99 17.28 -9.64
CA HIS A 232 -15.46 17.50 -8.26
C HIS A 232 -14.48 18.33 -7.44
N SER A 233 -13.17 18.12 -7.59
CA SER A 233 -12.14 18.90 -6.90
C SER A 233 -12.03 20.33 -7.43
N ASN A 234 -12.28 20.55 -8.71
CA ASN A 234 -12.29 21.88 -9.31
C ASN A 234 -13.43 22.77 -8.82
N VAL A 235 -14.52 22.14 -8.33
CA VAL A 235 -15.69 22.87 -7.79
C VAL A 235 -15.51 23.20 -6.30
N ASN A 236 -14.81 22.37 -5.53
CA ASN A 236 -14.82 22.41 -4.06
C ASN A 236 -13.43 22.49 -3.39
N LEU A 237 -12.36 22.45 -4.14
CA LEU A 237 -11.00 22.55 -3.57
C LEU A 237 -10.27 23.76 -4.13
N PRO A 238 -9.36 24.39 -3.33
CA PRO A 238 -8.47 25.41 -3.84
C PRO A 238 -7.72 24.89 -5.08
N LYS A 239 -7.68 25.68 -6.12
CA LYS A 239 -6.83 25.37 -7.28
C LYS A 239 -5.39 25.29 -6.76
N TYR A 240 -4.81 24.11 -6.81
CA TYR A 240 -3.38 23.99 -6.62
C TYR A 240 -2.70 24.60 -7.86
N ALA A 241 -2.03 25.72 -7.64
CA ALA A 241 -1.18 26.36 -8.64
C ALA A 241 0.09 25.51 -8.86
#